data_cbcd39c26749d64ecc18983db309b48f
#
_entry.id   cbcd39c26749d64ecc18983db309b48f
#
_cell.length_a   1.000
_cell.length_b   1.000
_cell.length_c   1.000
_cell.angle_alpha   90.00
_cell.angle_beta   90.00
_cell.angle_gamma   90.00
#
_symmetry.space_group_name_H-M   'P 1'
#
loop_
_entity.id
_entity.type
_entity.pdbx_description
1 polymer ?
#
loop_
_entity_poly.entity_id
_entity_poly.type
_entity_poly.pdbx_seq_one_letter_code
_entity_poly.pdbx_strand_id
1 'polypeptide(L)'
;MAQRVPSPDGRYEPHETPPARRALAIATQLALMLVPRMILLPLLVVTVAGGRSALESRVVLASLVVCSLLMLVTTVGFGRLRTENLYVAAVDPISVPFCILALRGGGTATLAALVLVTGLFQVVVGMRLSLLRRLITPTVSSTLVVLSVMSLIPVLASTVGAGQARSGRLGILLCMVIALVVMIGVNAKGRDALKLWAAPIGMVAGLVVAIGFGLYDFDRVREAAWFGLPEGGWGLFGPQGDEGPFGATFFTLLPSFLILGLVVLIRTHGASILTQLVSWRRLLSIDFREVQRANTRLGLGTIASGLAGSIPVSAAPMGIRFISQTKCASRRVGAMVAVPFLVMAMLPKVWTAVIAMPRALVVVYFAFILAPLVYRIAKSQRQSFEQVRNIVLIGLPVLAGLIIEIGFVDFGDNAFWEAATRHGLLAGSLLLVVLALAFNAAEYRRHLETKLSVTSLGVIREFMRDFAARRSWNEATEARLDAVAEEALLVLTERIAGTGDEDYRRLRVTATARGSAVELEFASGPTEAENLEDRIALLAAPESDMSELEIERDVSLRLLHHYATSVNHRQYHEAEIITAVVGTETGDD
;
A
#
# COMPACT_ATOMS: atom_id res chain seq x y z
N MET A 1 27.41 -21.84 3.45
CA MET A 1 27.53 -21.54 4.91
C MET A 1 27.37 -20.03 5.08
N ALA A 2 26.25 -19.58 5.68
CA ALA A 2 26.03 -18.15 5.89
C ALA A 2 26.92 -17.67 7.05
N GLN A 3 27.75 -16.68 6.79
CA GLN A 3 28.67 -16.12 7.77
C GLN A 3 27.92 -15.53 8.97
N ARG A 4 28.25 -16.01 10.17
CA ARG A 4 27.86 -15.42 11.45
C ARG A 4 28.82 -14.27 11.77
N VAL A 5 28.67 -13.13 11.16
CA VAL A 5 29.46 -11.96 11.54
C VAL A 5 28.50 -10.92 12.09
N PRO A 6 28.53 -10.63 13.38
CA PRO A 6 27.88 -9.42 13.88
C PRO A 6 28.67 -8.23 13.33
N SER A 7 27.96 -7.34 12.64
CA SER A 7 28.58 -6.08 12.21
C SER A 7 28.91 -5.19 13.42
N PRO A 8 29.83 -4.24 13.28
CA PRO A 8 30.14 -3.26 14.31
C PRO A 8 28.89 -2.52 14.85
N ASP A 9 27.86 -2.34 14.03
CA ASP A 9 26.64 -1.62 14.37
C ASP A 9 25.49 -2.50 14.90
N GLY A 10 25.70 -3.82 15.06
CA GLY A 10 24.68 -4.75 15.53
C GLY A 10 23.48 -4.93 14.59
N ARG A 11 23.53 -4.46 13.32
CA ARG A 11 22.50 -4.58 12.31
C ARG A 11 22.69 -5.86 11.49
N TYR A 12 21.59 -6.59 11.26
CA TYR A 12 21.57 -7.78 10.41
C TYR A 12 20.94 -7.46 9.05
N GLU A 13 21.69 -7.69 7.98
CA GLU A 13 21.21 -7.59 6.60
C GLU A 13 20.35 -8.81 6.19
N PRO A 14 19.64 -8.75 5.06
CA PRO A 14 18.71 -9.82 4.63
C PRO A 14 19.33 -11.22 4.57
N HIS A 15 20.61 -11.33 4.20
CA HIS A 15 21.33 -12.60 4.07
C HIS A 15 22.01 -13.06 5.36
N GLU A 16 22.19 -12.15 6.31
CA GLU A 16 22.82 -12.45 7.59
C GLU A 16 21.83 -13.19 8.52
N THR A 17 22.35 -14.08 9.35
CA THR A 17 21.54 -14.89 10.26
C THR A 17 21.83 -14.54 11.71
N PRO A 18 20.88 -13.94 12.43
CA PRO A 18 21.02 -13.73 13.86
C PRO A 18 21.06 -15.07 14.61
N PRO A 19 21.63 -15.14 15.83
CA PRO A 19 21.56 -16.31 16.68
C PRO A 19 20.11 -16.78 16.86
N ALA A 20 19.89 -18.11 16.89
CA ALA A 20 18.54 -18.69 16.87
C ALA A 20 17.61 -18.14 17.98
N ARG A 21 18.14 -17.96 19.20
CA ARG A 21 17.37 -17.39 20.32
C ARG A 21 16.92 -15.94 20.02
N ARG A 22 17.82 -15.11 19.46
CA ARG A 22 17.50 -13.72 19.10
C ARG A 22 16.53 -13.69 17.91
N ALA A 23 16.73 -14.53 16.91
CA ALA A 23 15.84 -14.64 15.76
C ALA A 23 14.43 -15.05 16.19
N LEU A 24 14.28 -16.02 17.08
CA LEU A 24 12.99 -16.46 17.61
C LEU A 24 12.31 -15.35 18.42
N ALA A 25 13.05 -14.66 19.29
CA ALA A 25 12.50 -13.55 20.07
C ALA A 25 11.97 -12.43 19.16
N ILE A 26 12.75 -12.03 18.13
CA ILE A 26 12.36 -11.02 17.15
C ILE A 26 11.14 -11.50 16.34
N ALA A 27 11.12 -12.75 15.90
CA ALA A 27 10.00 -13.33 15.15
C ALA A 27 8.71 -13.39 15.99
N THR A 28 8.79 -13.82 17.24
CA THR A 28 7.65 -13.85 18.16
C THR A 28 7.14 -12.44 18.45
N GLN A 29 8.03 -11.48 18.65
CA GLN A 29 7.66 -10.08 18.83
C GLN A 29 6.89 -9.55 17.61
N LEU A 30 7.39 -9.77 16.40
CA LEU A 30 6.73 -9.34 15.16
C LEU A 30 5.37 -10.03 14.99
N ALA A 31 5.29 -11.33 15.28
CA ALA A 31 4.05 -12.08 15.24
C ALA A 31 3.00 -11.46 16.19
N LEU A 32 3.35 -11.26 17.46
CA LEU A 32 2.43 -10.67 18.45
C LEU A 32 1.95 -9.28 18.07
N MET A 33 2.79 -8.47 17.42
CA MET A 33 2.39 -7.14 16.92
C MET A 33 1.40 -7.21 15.75
N LEU A 34 1.47 -8.26 14.93
CA LEU A 34 0.59 -8.43 13.78
C LEU A 34 -0.72 -9.14 14.13
N VAL A 35 -0.76 -9.88 15.25
CA VAL A 35 -1.95 -10.64 15.68
C VAL A 35 -3.23 -9.82 15.70
N PRO A 36 -3.29 -8.62 16.32
CA PRO A 36 -4.53 -7.84 16.32
C PRO A 36 -5.01 -7.55 14.89
N ARG A 37 -4.10 -7.24 13.98
CA ARG A 37 -4.43 -6.97 12.58
C ARG A 37 -4.98 -8.21 11.86
N MET A 38 -4.42 -9.39 12.13
CA MET A 38 -4.82 -10.65 11.50
C MET A 38 -6.18 -11.17 12.00
N ILE A 39 -6.56 -10.81 13.22
CA ILE A 39 -7.80 -11.26 13.84
C ILE A 39 -8.90 -10.20 13.73
N LEU A 40 -8.60 -8.96 14.12
CA LEU A 40 -9.63 -7.93 14.26
C LEU A 40 -10.15 -7.39 12.92
N LEU A 41 -9.31 -7.35 11.85
CA LEU A 41 -9.79 -6.90 10.54
C LEU A 41 -10.80 -7.86 9.92
N PRO A 42 -10.49 -9.17 9.82
CA PRO A 42 -11.48 -10.16 9.34
C PRO A 42 -12.71 -10.24 10.23
N LEU A 43 -12.54 -10.16 11.54
CA LEU A 43 -13.64 -10.14 12.50
C LEU A 43 -14.57 -8.95 12.22
N LEU A 44 -14.03 -7.75 12.03
CA LEU A 44 -14.84 -6.56 11.74
C LEU A 44 -15.66 -6.75 10.46
N VAL A 45 -15.06 -7.28 9.39
CA VAL A 45 -15.79 -7.55 8.14
C VAL A 45 -16.99 -8.44 8.37
N VAL A 46 -16.80 -9.58 9.04
CA VAL A 46 -17.89 -10.54 9.28
C VAL A 46 -18.94 -9.98 10.23
N THR A 47 -18.50 -9.37 11.33
CA THR A 47 -19.42 -8.83 12.35
C THR A 47 -20.32 -7.72 11.80
N VAL A 48 -19.73 -6.77 11.04
CA VAL A 48 -20.48 -5.66 10.45
C VAL A 48 -21.39 -6.14 9.32
N ALA A 49 -20.97 -7.15 8.57
CA ALA A 49 -21.83 -7.75 7.55
C ALA A 49 -22.98 -8.59 8.13
N GLY A 50 -23.06 -8.76 9.45
CA GLY A 50 -24.12 -9.57 10.09
C GLY A 50 -23.86 -11.08 10.01
N GLY A 51 -22.60 -11.48 9.80
CA GLY A 51 -22.21 -12.89 9.71
C GLY A 51 -22.33 -13.64 11.04
N ARG A 52 -22.50 -14.96 10.96
CA ARG A 52 -22.59 -15.85 12.12
C ARG A 52 -21.23 -16.08 12.78
N SER A 53 -21.20 -16.44 14.05
CA SER A 53 -19.97 -16.71 14.82
C SER A 53 -19.05 -17.76 14.19
N ALA A 54 -19.62 -18.78 13.54
CA ALA A 54 -18.86 -19.78 12.80
C ALA A 54 -18.10 -19.19 11.60
N LEU A 55 -18.65 -18.18 10.94
CA LEU A 55 -17.97 -17.48 9.84
C LEU A 55 -16.82 -16.60 10.36
N GLU A 56 -16.99 -15.93 11.51
CA GLU A 56 -15.93 -15.16 12.17
C GLU A 56 -14.68 -16.02 12.39
N SER A 57 -14.88 -17.20 12.96
CA SER A 57 -13.82 -18.17 13.26
C SER A 57 -13.09 -18.65 12.00
N ARG A 58 -13.84 -18.93 10.93
CA ARG A 58 -13.28 -19.40 9.65
C ARG A 58 -12.45 -18.33 8.95
N VAL A 59 -12.97 -17.12 8.84
CA VAL A 59 -12.26 -16.03 8.15
C VAL A 59 -10.99 -15.62 8.91
N VAL A 60 -11.01 -15.64 10.24
CA VAL A 60 -9.82 -15.40 11.08
C VAL A 60 -8.79 -16.50 10.88
N LEU A 61 -9.19 -17.77 10.93
CA LEU A 61 -8.29 -18.89 10.69
C LEU A 61 -7.66 -18.81 9.29
N ALA A 62 -8.48 -18.57 8.26
CA ALA A 62 -8.01 -18.40 6.89
C ALA A 62 -6.97 -17.28 6.76
N SER A 63 -7.18 -16.14 7.43
CA SER A 63 -6.22 -15.04 7.46
C SER A 63 -4.89 -15.43 8.08
N LEU A 64 -4.92 -16.12 9.23
CA LEU A 64 -3.71 -16.57 9.92
C LEU A 64 -2.92 -17.57 9.07
N VAL A 65 -3.61 -18.56 8.48
CA VAL A 65 -2.98 -19.59 7.65
C VAL A 65 -2.40 -18.99 6.37
N VAL A 66 -3.17 -18.18 5.64
CA VAL A 66 -2.69 -17.57 4.37
C VAL A 66 -1.50 -16.67 4.62
N CYS A 67 -1.56 -15.77 5.62
CA CYS A 67 -0.44 -14.89 5.91
C CYS A 67 0.79 -15.68 6.39
N SER A 68 0.60 -16.73 7.16
CA SER A 68 1.67 -17.63 7.60
C SER A 68 2.36 -18.33 6.43
N LEU A 69 1.57 -18.96 5.55
CA LEU A 69 2.08 -19.64 4.37
C LEU A 69 2.78 -18.65 3.42
N LEU A 70 2.21 -17.47 3.24
CA LEU A 70 2.82 -16.41 2.43
C LEU A 70 4.17 -15.98 2.99
N MET A 71 4.27 -15.75 4.31
CA MET A 71 5.54 -15.43 4.99
C MET A 71 6.56 -16.57 4.83
N LEU A 72 6.14 -17.82 4.94
CA LEU A 72 7.01 -18.98 4.77
C LEU A 72 7.52 -19.09 3.33
N VAL A 73 6.62 -19.04 2.34
CA VAL A 73 6.94 -19.16 0.90
C VAL A 73 7.85 -18.02 0.46
N THR A 74 7.63 -16.79 0.92
CA THR A 74 8.48 -15.64 0.59
C THR A 74 9.90 -15.79 1.13
N THR A 75 10.08 -16.45 2.26
CA THR A 75 11.36 -16.57 2.93
C THR A 75 12.15 -17.82 2.49
N VAL A 76 11.50 -18.98 2.47
CA VAL A 76 12.15 -20.25 2.11
C VAL A 76 12.40 -20.30 0.61
N GLY A 77 11.43 -19.86 -0.19
CA GLY A 77 11.52 -19.58 -1.62
C GLY A 77 11.69 -20.79 -2.52
N PHE A 78 10.69 -21.02 -3.36
CA PHE A 78 10.82 -21.90 -4.51
C PHE A 78 11.09 -21.05 -5.78
N GLY A 79 12.31 -21.15 -6.33
CA GLY A 79 12.69 -20.54 -7.60
C GLY A 79 12.42 -19.02 -7.69
N ARG A 80 11.63 -18.60 -8.67
CA ARG A 80 11.27 -17.19 -8.94
C ARG A 80 10.43 -16.52 -7.85
N LEU A 81 9.88 -17.29 -6.90
CA LEU A 81 9.08 -16.76 -5.79
C LEU A 81 9.90 -16.36 -4.57
N ARG A 82 11.19 -16.53 -4.54
CA ARG A 82 12.07 -16.16 -3.43
C ARG A 82 12.32 -14.66 -3.41
N THR A 83 12.09 -13.96 -2.25
CA THR A 83 12.53 -12.58 -2.03
C THR A 83 13.89 -12.54 -1.36
N GLU A 84 14.64 -11.48 -1.62
CA GLU A 84 15.90 -11.23 -0.93
C GLU A 84 15.67 -10.52 0.40
N ASN A 85 14.63 -9.70 0.48
CA ASN A 85 14.31 -8.91 1.66
C ASN A 85 13.17 -9.52 2.50
N LEU A 86 13.08 -9.08 3.77
CA LEU A 86 12.01 -9.46 4.69
C LEU A 86 10.75 -8.63 4.41
N TYR A 87 9.83 -9.15 3.61
CA TYR A 87 8.52 -8.54 3.40
C TYR A 87 7.49 -9.09 4.37
N VAL A 88 6.93 -8.21 5.18
CA VAL A 88 5.91 -8.58 6.16
C VAL A 88 4.54 -8.47 5.51
N ALA A 89 3.89 -9.61 5.29
CA ALA A 89 2.54 -9.68 4.76
C ALA A 89 1.50 -9.65 5.89
N ALA A 90 0.43 -8.91 5.69
CA ALA A 90 -0.69 -8.85 6.61
C ALA A 90 -1.99 -8.49 5.87
N VAL A 91 -3.11 -8.74 6.51
CA VAL A 91 -4.43 -8.35 6.02
C VAL A 91 -4.49 -6.85 5.76
N ASP A 92 -5.08 -6.43 4.63
CA ASP A 92 -5.14 -5.03 4.24
C ASP A 92 -6.33 -4.29 4.86
N PRO A 93 -6.10 -3.20 5.65
CA PRO A 93 -7.20 -2.47 6.29
C PRO A 93 -8.07 -1.67 5.30
N ILE A 94 -7.54 -1.28 4.14
CA ILE A 94 -8.31 -0.53 3.13
C ILE A 94 -9.34 -1.41 2.44
N SER A 95 -9.11 -2.72 2.39
CA SER A 95 -10.05 -3.67 1.80
C SER A 95 -11.31 -3.90 2.64
N VAL A 96 -11.29 -3.54 3.92
CA VAL A 96 -12.39 -3.82 4.86
C VAL A 96 -13.75 -3.33 4.37
N PRO A 97 -13.96 -2.05 3.99
CA PRO A 97 -15.28 -1.59 3.54
C PRO A 97 -15.75 -2.32 2.28
N PHE A 98 -14.86 -2.58 1.32
CA PHE A 98 -15.19 -3.34 0.11
C PHE A 98 -15.65 -4.77 0.44
N CYS A 99 -14.93 -5.43 1.36
CA CYS A 99 -15.28 -6.79 1.79
C CYS A 99 -16.60 -6.85 2.57
N ILE A 100 -16.92 -5.82 3.36
CA ILE A 100 -18.22 -5.71 4.03
C ILE A 100 -19.36 -5.62 3.01
N LEU A 101 -19.19 -4.80 1.96
CA LEU A 101 -20.20 -4.67 0.89
C LEU A 101 -20.41 -6.00 0.16
N ALA A 102 -19.32 -6.67 -0.22
CA ALA A 102 -19.37 -7.95 -0.91
C ALA A 102 -20.05 -9.03 -0.06
N LEU A 103 -19.74 -9.08 1.24
CA LEU A 103 -20.30 -10.07 2.15
C LEU A 103 -21.79 -9.81 2.45
N ARG A 104 -22.20 -8.53 2.55
CA ARG A 104 -23.62 -8.16 2.76
C ARG A 104 -24.49 -8.43 1.55
N GLY A 105 -24.00 -8.07 0.35
CA GLY A 105 -24.79 -8.16 -0.89
C GLY A 105 -24.84 -9.57 -1.48
N GLY A 106 -23.69 -10.26 -1.56
CA GLY A 106 -23.56 -11.54 -2.28
C GLY A 106 -23.11 -12.73 -1.44
N GLY A 107 -22.83 -12.51 -0.14
CA GLY A 107 -22.40 -13.59 0.75
C GLY A 107 -20.90 -13.97 0.61
N THR A 108 -20.56 -15.11 1.23
CA THR A 108 -19.16 -15.57 1.35
C THR A 108 -18.54 -15.98 0.02
N ALA A 109 -19.32 -16.61 -0.86
CA ALA A 109 -18.83 -17.07 -2.17
C ALA A 109 -18.53 -15.88 -3.10
N THR A 110 -19.38 -14.85 -3.12
CA THR A 110 -19.15 -13.62 -3.89
C THR A 110 -17.93 -12.85 -3.39
N LEU A 111 -17.77 -12.73 -2.05
CA LEU A 111 -16.56 -12.13 -1.46
C LEU A 111 -15.31 -12.90 -1.90
N ALA A 112 -15.32 -14.22 -1.79
CA ALA A 112 -14.21 -15.09 -2.17
C ALA A 112 -13.84 -14.93 -3.65
N ALA A 113 -14.84 -14.90 -4.55
CA ALA A 113 -14.64 -14.70 -5.99
C ALA A 113 -14.05 -13.32 -6.30
N LEU A 114 -14.58 -12.25 -5.67
CA LEU A 114 -14.07 -10.88 -5.85
C LEU A 114 -12.62 -10.74 -5.36
N VAL A 115 -12.29 -11.31 -4.20
CA VAL A 115 -10.92 -11.29 -3.65
C VAL A 115 -9.97 -12.09 -4.55
N LEU A 116 -10.39 -13.23 -5.08
CA LEU A 116 -9.62 -14.05 -6.03
C LEU A 116 -9.32 -13.26 -7.31
N VAL A 117 -10.34 -12.64 -7.92
CA VAL A 117 -10.17 -11.83 -9.13
C VAL A 117 -9.27 -10.62 -8.85
N THR A 118 -9.41 -9.98 -7.69
CA THR A 118 -8.51 -8.89 -7.25
C THR A 118 -7.06 -9.36 -7.21
N GLY A 119 -6.78 -10.53 -6.63
CA GLY A 119 -5.44 -11.10 -6.58
C GLY A 119 -4.90 -11.44 -7.95
N LEU A 120 -5.72 -12.03 -8.84
CA LEU A 120 -5.35 -12.30 -10.23
C LEU A 120 -5.00 -11.01 -10.98
N PHE A 121 -5.83 -9.98 -10.83
CA PHE A 121 -5.58 -8.65 -11.38
C PHE A 121 -4.25 -8.07 -10.87
N GLN A 122 -3.97 -8.17 -9.57
CA GLN A 122 -2.70 -7.72 -8.98
C GLN A 122 -1.49 -8.44 -9.59
N VAL A 123 -1.56 -9.75 -9.83
CA VAL A 123 -0.48 -10.52 -10.45
C VAL A 123 -0.27 -10.08 -11.90
N VAL A 124 -1.34 -10.00 -12.69
CA VAL A 124 -1.27 -9.63 -14.12
C VAL A 124 -0.74 -8.20 -14.28
N VAL A 125 -1.30 -7.27 -13.53
CA VAL A 125 -0.92 -5.85 -13.58
C VAL A 125 0.47 -5.63 -12.97
N GLY A 126 0.81 -6.35 -11.91
CA GLY A 126 2.13 -6.30 -11.28
C GLY A 126 3.26 -6.74 -12.21
N MET A 127 2.97 -7.55 -13.23
CA MET A 127 3.94 -7.91 -14.27
C MET A 127 4.06 -6.85 -15.38
N ARG A 128 3.07 -5.95 -15.54
CA ARG A 128 3.03 -4.93 -16.60
C ARG A 128 2.55 -3.58 -16.06
N LEU A 129 3.24 -3.04 -15.09
CA LEU A 129 2.90 -1.76 -14.44
C LEU A 129 2.90 -0.55 -15.39
N SER A 130 3.59 -0.64 -16.54
CA SER A 130 3.59 0.40 -17.57
C SER A 130 2.19 0.72 -18.11
N LEU A 131 1.30 -0.28 -18.19
CA LEU A 131 -0.07 -0.08 -18.69
C LEU A 131 -0.89 0.85 -17.78
N LEU A 132 -0.60 0.87 -16.48
CA LEU A 132 -1.32 1.64 -15.48
C LEU A 132 -0.58 2.88 -14.97
N ARG A 133 0.59 3.17 -15.52
CA ARG A 133 1.40 4.34 -15.14
C ARG A 133 0.58 5.64 -15.09
N ARG A 134 -0.39 5.79 -15.98
CA ARG A 134 -1.26 6.96 -16.06
C ARG A 134 -2.27 7.06 -14.90
N LEU A 135 -2.68 5.92 -14.36
CA LEU A 135 -3.62 5.83 -13.22
C LEU A 135 -2.91 5.85 -11.87
N ILE A 136 -1.63 5.39 -11.84
CA ILE A 136 -0.85 5.26 -10.61
C ILE A 136 -0.22 6.63 -10.28
N THR A 137 -1.03 7.56 -9.81
CA THR A 137 -0.53 8.85 -9.28
C THR A 137 -0.67 8.89 -7.75
N PRO A 138 0.21 9.64 -7.05
CA PRO A 138 0.09 9.85 -5.60
C PRO A 138 -1.29 10.33 -5.19
N THR A 139 -1.83 11.26 -5.98
CA THR A 139 -3.13 11.89 -5.76
C THR A 139 -4.26 10.86 -5.83
N VAL A 140 -4.27 9.98 -6.85
CA VAL A 140 -5.29 8.93 -6.99
C VAL A 140 -5.22 7.94 -5.83
N SER A 141 -4.01 7.47 -5.48
CA SER A 141 -3.83 6.54 -4.36
C SER A 141 -4.29 7.14 -3.02
N SER A 142 -3.90 8.40 -2.74
CA SER A 142 -4.29 9.07 -1.49
C SER A 142 -5.79 9.33 -1.40
N THR A 143 -6.43 9.74 -2.51
CA THR A 143 -7.89 9.97 -2.55
C THR A 143 -8.66 8.69 -2.27
N LEU A 144 -8.23 7.55 -2.84
CA LEU A 144 -8.85 6.25 -2.56
C LEU A 144 -8.70 5.82 -1.11
N VAL A 145 -7.55 6.10 -0.49
CA VAL A 145 -7.38 5.83 0.95
C VAL A 145 -8.31 6.70 1.78
N VAL A 146 -8.45 7.99 1.44
CA VAL A 146 -9.38 8.91 2.13
C VAL A 146 -10.83 8.41 1.99
N LEU A 147 -11.27 8.06 0.78
CA LEU A 147 -12.60 7.49 0.53
C LEU A 147 -12.83 6.21 1.35
N SER A 148 -11.84 5.31 1.39
CA SER A 148 -11.95 4.06 2.16
C SER A 148 -12.03 4.31 3.67
N VAL A 149 -11.32 5.30 4.18
CA VAL A 149 -11.41 5.67 5.60
C VAL A 149 -12.76 6.32 5.90
N MET A 150 -13.24 7.21 5.03
CA MET A 150 -14.53 7.88 5.21
C MET A 150 -15.70 6.88 5.20
N SER A 151 -15.71 5.91 4.28
CA SER A 151 -16.75 4.88 4.23
C SER A 151 -16.71 3.93 5.44
N LEU A 152 -15.57 3.85 6.14
CA LEU A 152 -15.44 3.06 7.35
C LEU A 152 -16.03 3.76 8.59
N ILE A 153 -16.12 5.09 8.61
CA ILE A 153 -16.62 5.86 9.76
C ILE A 153 -18.04 5.45 10.15
N PRO A 154 -19.06 5.47 9.26
CA PRO A 154 -20.43 5.06 9.61
C PRO A 154 -20.49 3.59 10.03
N VAL A 155 -19.68 2.74 9.42
CA VAL A 155 -19.54 1.33 9.77
C VAL A 155 -19.05 1.17 11.21
N LEU A 156 -17.99 1.88 11.58
CA LEU A 156 -17.45 1.86 12.94
C LEU A 156 -18.45 2.46 13.96
N ALA A 157 -19.13 3.54 13.59
CA ALA A 157 -20.13 4.19 14.44
C ALA A 157 -21.33 3.24 14.72
N SER A 158 -21.84 2.54 13.70
CA SER A 158 -22.92 1.57 13.88
C SER A 158 -22.52 0.40 14.78
N THR A 159 -21.25 -0.01 14.72
CA THR A 159 -20.69 -1.11 15.53
C THR A 159 -20.68 -0.78 17.02
N VAL A 160 -20.45 0.49 17.39
CA VAL A 160 -20.48 0.93 18.79
C VAL A 160 -21.90 1.06 19.32
N GLY A 161 -22.87 1.47 18.46
CA GLY A 161 -24.25 1.75 18.86
C GLY A 161 -25.15 0.52 19.00
N ALA A 162 -24.77 -0.62 18.43
CA ALA A 162 -25.63 -1.80 18.35
C ALA A 162 -25.72 -2.57 19.68
N GLY A 163 -26.89 -2.54 20.29
CA GLY A 163 -27.34 -3.63 21.19
C GLY A 163 -27.00 -3.54 22.66
N GLN A 164 -26.76 -2.34 23.26
CA GLN A 164 -26.41 -2.28 24.69
C GLN A 164 -27.35 -1.41 25.53
N ALA A 165 -27.73 -1.95 26.70
CA ALA A 165 -28.49 -1.23 27.70
C ALA A 165 -27.78 0.03 28.20
N ARG A 166 -28.51 1.03 28.68
CA ARG A 166 -27.98 2.32 29.13
C ARG A 166 -26.82 2.20 30.16
N SER A 167 -26.86 1.16 31.02
CA SER A 167 -25.79 0.89 32.01
C SER A 167 -24.48 0.41 31.41
N GLY A 168 -24.48 -0.23 30.25
CA GLY A 168 -23.28 -0.67 29.54
C GLY A 168 -22.55 0.44 28.76
N ARG A 169 -23.23 1.55 28.44
CA ARG A 169 -22.65 2.65 27.64
C ARG A 169 -21.47 3.32 28.31
N LEU A 170 -21.52 3.52 29.61
CA LEU A 170 -20.43 4.15 30.38
C LEU A 170 -19.18 3.25 30.40
N GLY A 171 -19.35 1.95 30.59
CA GLY A 171 -18.25 0.97 30.51
C GLY A 171 -17.59 0.93 29.14
N ILE A 172 -18.39 0.98 28.05
CA ILE A 172 -17.91 1.04 26.68
C ILE A 172 -17.09 2.32 26.43
N LEU A 173 -17.63 3.48 26.80
CA LEU A 173 -16.95 4.75 26.64
C LEU A 173 -15.62 4.77 27.42
N LEU A 174 -15.62 4.30 28.66
CA LEU A 174 -14.41 4.23 29.48
C LEU A 174 -13.36 3.28 28.88
N CYS A 175 -13.74 2.09 28.43
CA CYS A 175 -12.77 1.18 27.82
C CYS A 175 -12.21 1.75 26.51
N MET A 176 -13.02 2.45 25.70
CA MET A 176 -12.54 3.14 24.49
C MET A 176 -11.58 4.27 24.80
N VAL A 177 -11.94 5.15 25.73
CA VAL A 177 -11.13 6.32 26.11
C VAL A 177 -9.80 5.86 26.72
N ILE A 178 -9.82 4.91 27.65
CA ILE A 178 -8.62 4.41 28.32
C ILE A 178 -7.70 3.72 27.30
N ALA A 179 -8.25 2.85 26.44
CA ALA A 179 -7.47 2.23 25.38
C ALA A 179 -6.80 3.27 24.47
N LEU A 180 -7.55 4.27 24.00
CA LEU A 180 -7.05 5.33 23.13
C LEU A 180 -5.99 6.20 23.81
N VAL A 181 -6.24 6.64 25.06
CA VAL A 181 -5.29 7.45 25.84
C VAL A 181 -3.98 6.70 26.07
N VAL A 182 -4.05 5.41 26.42
CA VAL A 182 -2.86 4.58 26.60
C VAL A 182 -2.13 4.39 25.28
N MET A 183 -2.82 4.10 24.17
CA MET A 183 -2.21 3.99 22.83
C MET A 183 -1.48 5.27 22.43
N ILE A 184 -2.13 6.42 22.59
CA ILE A 184 -1.55 7.73 22.26
C ILE A 184 -0.38 8.04 23.21
N GLY A 185 -0.54 7.82 24.50
CA GLY A 185 0.48 8.06 25.51
C GLY A 185 1.76 7.24 25.27
N VAL A 186 1.61 5.95 24.99
CA VAL A 186 2.74 5.06 24.65
C VAL A 186 3.38 5.47 23.31
N ASN A 187 2.58 5.85 22.32
CA ASN A 187 3.11 6.29 21.03
C ASN A 187 3.83 7.65 21.12
N ALA A 188 3.37 8.57 21.96
CA ALA A 188 3.95 9.90 22.11
C ALA A 188 5.20 9.91 23.02
N LYS A 189 5.15 9.26 24.19
CA LYS A 189 6.19 9.32 25.20
C LYS A 189 7.04 8.06 25.32
N GLY A 190 6.64 6.95 24.66
CA GLY A 190 7.37 5.69 24.71
C GLY A 190 8.74 5.78 24.02
N ARG A 191 9.69 4.94 24.48
CA ARG A 191 10.91 4.67 23.72
C ARG A 191 10.55 3.98 22.41
N ASP A 192 11.38 4.07 21.38
CA ASP A 192 11.05 3.58 20.03
C ASP A 192 10.59 2.11 20.02
N ALA A 193 11.23 1.25 20.80
CA ALA A 193 10.79 -0.14 20.97
C ALA A 193 9.38 -0.26 21.58
N LEU A 194 9.02 0.66 22.50
CA LEU A 194 7.72 0.65 23.17
C LEU A 194 6.61 1.21 22.27
N LYS A 195 6.93 2.14 21.37
CA LYS A 195 5.97 2.69 20.41
C LYS A 195 5.37 1.62 19.50
N LEU A 196 6.16 0.57 19.17
CA LEU A 196 5.65 -0.58 18.42
C LEU A 196 4.54 -1.33 19.16
N TRP A 197 4.58 -1.33 20.49
CA TRP A 197 3.62 -2.01 21.36
C TRP A 197 2.43 -1.12 21.76
N ALA A 198 2.36 0.11 21.26
CA ALA A 198 1.32 1.07 21.65
C ALA A 198 -0.10 0.48 21.47
N ALA A 199 -0.38 -0.11 20.30
CA ALA A 199 -1.69 -0.70 20.02
C ALA A 199 -1.99 -1.94 20.91
N PRO A 200 -1.12 -2.97 21.02
CA PRO A 200 -1.34 -4.09 21.93
C PRO A 200 -1.50 -3.66 23.40
N ILE A 201 -0.66 -2.74 23.89
CA ILE A 201 -0.73 -2.27 25.29
C ILE A 201 -2.06 -1.55 25.55
N GLY A 202 -2.47 -0.65 24.65
CA GLY A 202 -3.76 0.03 24.77
C GLY A 202 -4.95 -0.91 24.69
N MET A 203 -4.88 -1.94 23.82
CA MET A 203 -5.91 -2.98 23.75
C MET A 203 -6.04 -3.75 25.08
N VAL A 204 -4.92 -4.13 25.69
CA VAL A 204 -4.91 -4.81 27.00
C VAL A 204 -5.47 -3.88 28.08
N ALA A 205 -5.07 -2.60 28.11
CA ALA A 205 -5.59 -1.64 29.08
C ALA A 205 -7.12 -1.48 28.95
N GLY A 206 -7.62 -1.32 27.72
CA GLY A 206 -9.07 -1.26 27.48
C GLY A 206 -9.80 -2.56 27.83
N LEU A 207 -9.15 -3.72 27.58
CA LEU A 207 -9.70 -5.02 27.94
C LEU A 207 -9.85 -5.19 29.46
N VAL A 208 -8.87 -4.77 30.24
CA VAL A 208 -8.95 -4.80 31.73
C VAL A 208 -10.15 -4.02 32.21
N VAL A 209 -10.38 -2.83 31.64
CA VAL A 209 -11.58 -2.02 31.96
C VAL A 209 -12.85 -2.75 31.53
N ALA A 210 -12.87 -3.31 30.33
CA ALA A 210 -14.03 -4.05 29.81
C ALA A 210 -14.41 -5.26 30.69
N ILE A 211 -13.41 -5.97 31.21
CA ILE A 211 -13.60 -7.08 32.16
C ILE A 211 -14.22 -6.56 33.46
N GLY A 212 -13.75 -5.43 33.99
CA GLY A 212 -14.31 -4.81 35.22
C GLY A 212 -15.78 -4.39 35.09
N PHE A 213 -16.23 -4.08 33.88
CA PHE A 213 -17.64 -3.76 33.57
C PHE A 213 -18.45 -4.96 33.06
N GLY A 214 -17.90 -6.18 33.07
CA GLY A 214 -18.61 -7.38 32.60
C GLY A 214 -18.91 -7.39 31.09
N LEU A 215 -18.12 -6.64 30.29
CA LEU A 215 -18.31 -6.53 28.83
C LEU A 215 -17.54 -7.59 28.04
N TYR A 216 -16.77 -8.44 28.71
CA TYR A 216 -15.97 -9.50 28.07
C TYR A 216 -16.72 -10.84 28.15
N ASP A 217 -16.82 -11.53 27.02
CA ASP A 217 -17.53 -12.79 26.91
C ASP A 217 -16.61 -13.98 27.30
N PHE A 218 -16.57 -14.30 28.61
CA PHE A 218 -15.80 -15.43 29.12
C PHE A 218 -16.36 -16.79 28.69
N ASP A 219 -17.68 -16.90 28.49
CA ASP A 219 -18.32 -18.18 28.18
C ASP A 219 -17.94 -18.63 26.78
N ARG A 220 -17.89 -17.70 25.83
CA ARG A 220 -17.39 -17.95 24.49
C ARG A 220 -15.94 -18.51 24.49
N VAL A 221 -15.08 -18.02 25.37
CA VAL A 221 -13.68 -18.49 25.49
C VAL A 221 -13.61 -19.84 26.17
N ARG A 222 -14.48 -20.10 27.17
CA ARG A 222 -14.52 -21.39 27.87
C ARG A 222 -14.97 -22.52 26.96
N GLU A 223 -15.98 -22.28 26.13
CA GLU A 223 -16.52 -23.24 25.16
C GLU A 223 -15.57 -23.53 24.00
N ALA A 224 -14.68 -22.60 23.68
CA ALA A 224 -13.72 -22.78 22.59
C ALA A 224 -12.76 -23.95 22.86
N ALA A 225 -12.57 -24.80 21.86
CA ALA A 225 -11.63 -25.90 21.91
C ALA A 225 -10.18 -25.41 22.00
N TRP A 226 -9.30 -26.17 22.65
CA TRP A 226 -7.86 -25.86 22.64
C TRP A 226 -7.23 -26.11 21.27
N PHE A 227 -7.62 -27.20 20.60
CA PHE A 227 -7.15 -27.59 19.28
C PHE A 227 -8.35 -27.93 18.41
N GLY A 228 -8.29 -27.55 17.14
CA GLY A 228 -9.33 -27.88 16.18
C GLY A 228 -9.39 -26.92 15.00
N LEU A 229 -10.14 -27.33 14.00
CA LEU A 229 -10.48 -26.50 12.86
C LEU A 229 -11.97 -26.11 12.94
N PRO A 230 -12.37 -24.90 12.57
CA PRO A 230 -13.78 -24.52 12.51
C PRO A 230 -14.53 -25.40 11.52
N GLU A 231 -15.74 -25.81 11.87
CA GLU A 231 -16.63 -26.60 11.03
C GLU A 231 -17.21 -25.78 9.86
N GLY A 232 -17.51 -26.44 8.74
CA GLY A 232 -18.18 -25.87 7.56
C GLY A 232 -17.30 -25.69 6.33
N GLY A 233 -17.91 -25.31 5.21
CA GLY A 233 -17.22 -25.13 3.92
C GLY A 233 -16.28 -23.91 3.88
N TRP A 234 -15.24 -23.96 3.05
CA TRP A 234 -14.18 -22.98 2.96
C TRP A 234 -14.28 -22.13 1.69
N GLY A 235 -14.13 -20.82 1.80
CA GLY A 235 -13.96 -19.89 0.68
C GLY A 235 -15.06 -20.00 -0.39
N LEU A 236 -14.65 -20.23 -1.64
CA LEU A 236 -15.54 -20.43 -2.77
C LEU A 236 -16.48 -21.64 -2.63
N PHE A 237 -16.09 -22.63 -1.84
CA PHE A 237 -16.86 -23.85 -1.58
C PHE A 237 -17.70 -23.77 -0.28
N GLY A 238 -17.74 -22.59 0.35
CA GLY A 238 -18.55 -22.31 1.53
C GLY A 238 -20.04 -22.17 1.22
N PRO A 239 -20.87 -21.88 2.25
CA PRO A 239 -22.28 -21.62 2.06
C PRO A 239 -22.47 -20.51 1.02
N GLN A 240 -23.16 -20.85 -0.06
CA GLN A 240 -23.48 -19.90 -1.12
C GLN A 240 -24.63 -19.00 -0.64
N GLY A 241 -24.54 -17.69 -0.94
CA GLY A 241 -25.69 -16.82 -0.89
C GLY A 241 -26.68 -17.17 -2.02
N ASP A 242 -27.83 -16.55 -2.02
CA ASP A 242 -28.92 -16.85 -2.97
C ASP A 242 -28.49 -16.70 -4.46
N GLU A 243 -27.49 -15.87 -4.76
CA GLU A 243 -27.04 -15.57 -6.13
C GLU A 243 -25.80 -16.37 -6.58
N GLY A 244 -25.18 -17.15 -5.70
CA GLY A 244 -23.91 -17.85 -6.02
C GLY A 244 -22.70 -16.91 -6.14
N PRO A 245 -21.50 -17.43 -6.52
CA PRO A 245 -20.24 -16.65 -6.50
C PRO A 245 -20.17 -15.57 -7.59
N PHE A 246 -20.88 -15.71 -8.70
CA PHE A 246 -20.87 -14.82 -9.87
C PHE A 246 -22.26 -14.22 -10.14
N GLY A 247 -23.04 -13.91 -9.11
CA GLY A 247 -24.32 -13.24 -9.23
C GLY A 247 -24.24 -11.76 -9.62
N ALA A 248 -25.40 -11.07 -9.64
CA ALA A 248 -25.47 -9.65 -9.99
C ALA A 248 -24.55 -8.79 -9.11
N THR A 249 -24.51 -9.07 -7.81
CA THR A 249 -23.64 -8.40 -6.83
C THR A 249 -22.16 -8.51 -7.20
N PHE A 250 -21.70 -9.64 -7.74
CA PHE A 250 -20.32 -9.81 -8.19
C PHE A 250 -19.96 -8.80 -9.27
N PHE A 251 -20.75 -8.72 -10.35
CA PHE A 251 -20.46 -7.82 -11.47
C PHE A 251 -20.57 -6.35 -11.08
N THR A 252 -21.48 -6.01 -10.19
CA THR A 252 -21.64 -4.64 -9.68
C THR A 252 -20.42 -4.18 -8.87
N LEU A 253 -19.87 -5.05 -8.02
CA LEU A 253 -18.73 -4.72 -7.16
C LEU A 253 -17.38 -4.93 -7.84
N LEU A 254 -17.32 -5.67 -8.96
CA LEU A 254 -16.09 -6.00 -9.67
C LEU A 254 -15.22 -4.77 -9.99
N PRO A 255 -15.73 -3.67 -10.58
CA PRO A 255 -14.91 -2.49 -10.87
C PRO A 255 -14.22 -1.94 -9.63
N SER A 256 -14.92 -1.90 -8.50
CA SER A 256 -14.38 -1.39 -7.24
C SER A 256 -13.31 -2.29 -6.64
N PHE A 257 -13.46 -3.61 -6.78
CA PHE A 257 -12.43 -4.56 -6.37
C PHE A 257 -11.19 -4.52 -7.26
N LEU A 258 -11.34 -4.22 -8.56
CA LEU A 258 -10.18 -3.96 -9.44
C LEU A 258 -9.44 -2.68 -9.05
N ILE A 259 -10.18 -1.62 -8.69
CA ILE A 259 -9.60 -0.38 -8.16
C ILE A 259 -8.89 -0.64 -6.82
N LEU A 260 -9.51 -1.39 -5.91
CA LEU A 260 -8.87 -1.84 -4.68
C LEU A 260 -7.57 -2.59 -4.96
N GLY A 261 -7.60 -3.52 -5.92
CA GLY A 261 -6.42 -4.28 -6.36
C GLY A 261 -5.29 -3.37 -6.81
N LEU A 262 -5.61 -2.33 -7.57
CA LEU A 262 -4.66 -1.32 -8.01
C LEU A 262 -4.04 -0.54 -6.82
N VAL A 263 -4.88 -0.09 -5.88
CA VAL A 263 -4.40 0.66 -4.69
C VAL A 263 -3.48 -0.21 -3.83
N VAL A 264 -3.87 -1.45 -3.57
CA VAL A 264 -3.05 -2.40 -2.81
C VAL A 264 -1.72 -2.66 -3.52
N LEU A 265 -1.72 -2.77 -4.85
CA LEU A 265 -0.52 -2.95 -5.66
C LEU A 265 0.43 -1.75 -5.53
N ILE A 266 -0.08 -0.51 -5.66
CA ILE A 266 0.71 0.72 -5.54
C ILE A 266 1.35 0.81 -4.14
N ARG A 267 0.56 0.56 -3.10
CA ARG A 267 1.05 0.59 -1.71
C ARG A 267 2.10 -0.49 -1.44
N THR A 268 1.90 -1.67 -2.00
CA THR A 268 2.87 -2.77 -1.91
C THR A 268 4.17 -2.41 -2.61
N HIS A 269 4.07 -1.75 -3.76
CA HIS A 269 5.22 -1.26 -4.50
C HIS A 269 6.06 -0.29 -3.67
N GLY A 270 5.43 0.77 -3.12
CA GLY A 270 6.12 1.72 -2.24
C GLY A 270 6.70 1.06 -0.98
N ALA A 271 5.95 0.16 -0.34
CA ALA A 271 6.44 -0.59 0.82
C ALA A 271 7.64 -1.48 0.47
N SER A 272 7.70 -2.03 -0.75
CA SER A 272 8.81 -2.86 -1.20
C SER A 272 10.09 -2.05 -1.38
N ILE A 273 10.00 -0.86 -1.96
CA ILE A 273 11.13 0.08 -2.08
C ILE A 273 11.65 0.47 -0.69
N LEU A 274 10.77 0.91 0.20
CA LEU A 274 11.14 1.30 1.56
C LEU A 274 11.75 0.13 2.35
N THR A 275 11.25 -1.10 2.14
CA THR A 275 11.83 -2.29 2.77
C THR A 275 13.27 -2.51 2.31
N GLN A 276 13.58 -2.33 1.03
CA GLN A 276 14.95 -2.42 0.53
C GLN A 276 15.84 -1.36 1.18
N LEU A 277 15.39 -0.09 1.21
CA LEU A 277 16.13 1.02 1.80
C LEU A 277 16.49 0.80 3.27
N VAL A 278 15.55 0.28 4.07
CA VAL A 278 15.82 0.02 5.50
C VAL A 278 16.52 -1.30 5.76
N SER A 279 16.61 -2.22 4.79
CA SER A 279 17.19 -3.55 4.96
C SER A 279 18.69 -3.59 4.76
N TRP A 280 19.22 -2.74 3.88
CA TRP A 280 20.62 -2.71 3.52
C TRP A 280 21.37 -1.56 4.20
N ARG A 281 22.62 -1.77 4.57
CA ARG A 281 23.50 -0.73 5.17
C ARG A 281 23.93 0.30 4.15
N ARG A 282 24.26 -0.17 2.96
CA ARG A 282 24.61 0.65 1.80
C ARG A 282 23.78 0.17 0.63
N LEU A 283 22.73 0.88 0.31
CA LEU A 283 21.95 0.64 -0.89
C LEU A 283 22.43 1.60 -1.97
N LEU A 284 23.10 1.07 -3.00
CA LEU A 284 23.57 1.85 -4.14
C LEU A 284 22.45 2.02 -5.18
N SER A 285 21.56 1.02 -5.27
CA SER A 285 20.45 1.01 -6.24
C SER A 285 19.30 0.14 -5.75
N ILE A 286 18.07 0.45 -6.16
CA ILE A 286 16.88 -0.36 -5.85
C ILE A 286 16.75 -1.47 -6.89
N ASP A 287 16.58 -2.71 -6.45
CA ASP A 287 16.28 -3.84 -7.34
C ASP A 287 14.79 -3.93 -7.63
N PHE A 288 14.40 -3.50 -8.84
CA PHE A 288 13.00 -3.56 -9.28
C PHE A 288 12.50 -4.96 -9.60
N ARG A 289 13.37 -5.89 -9.95
CA ARG A 289 13.00 -7.30 -10.11
C ARG A 289 12.51 -7.86 -8.78
N GLU A 290 13.15 -7.43 -7.70
CA GLU A 290 12.73 -7.78 -6.34
C GLU A 290 11.39 -7.13 -5.97
N VAL A 291 11.18 -5.86 -6.32
CA VAL A 291 9.88 -5.17 -6.12
C VAL A 291 8.78 -5.87 -6.90
N GLN A 292 9.02 -6.22 -8.16
CA GLN A 292 8.06 -6.95 -8.99
C GLN A 292 7.75 -8.34 -8.42
N ARG A 293 8.77 -9.06 -7.93
CA ARG A 293 8.58 -10.33 -7.23
C ARG A 293 7.73 -10.17 -5.96
N ALA A 294 7.97 -9.13 -5.17
CA ALA A 294 7.18 -8.85 -3.97
C ALA A 294 5.71 -8.56 -4.31
N ASN A 295 5.45 -7.76 -5.35
CA ASN A 295 4.10 -7.48 -5.85
C ASN A 295 3.38 -8.75 -6.32
N THR A 296 4.03 -9.57 -7.15
CA THR A 296 3.46 -10.82 -7.64
C THR A 296 3.09 -11.76 -6.49
N ARG A 297 3.92 -11.85 -5.46
CA ARG A 297 3.65 -12.72 -4.31
C ARG A 297 2.51 -12.26 -3.45
N LEU A 298 2.40 -10.95 -3.21
CA LEU A 298 1.25 -10.42 -2.47
C LEU A 298 -0.04 -10.57 -3.26
N GLY A 299 0.02 -10.48 -4.60
CA GLY A 299 -1.08 -10.87 -5.48
C GLY A 299 -1.46 -12.36 -5.33
N LEU A 300 -0.47 -13.26 -5.32
CA LEU A 300 -0.70 -14.69 -5.04
C LEU A 300 -1.26 -14.93 -3.64
N GLY A 301 -0.80 -14.15 -2.65
CA GLY A 301 -1.36 -14.16 -1.30
C GLY A 301 -2.82 -13.74 -1.28
N THR A 302 -3.21 -12.73 -2.08
CA THR A 302 -4.60 -12.31 -2.22
C THR A 302 -5.44 -13.38 -2.94
N ILE A 303 -4.90 -14.07 -3.96
CA ILE A 303 -5.56 -15.24 -4.57
C ILE A 303 -5.81 -16.32 -3.52
N ALA A 304 -4.79 -16.66 -2.75
CA ALA A 304 -4.92 -17.65 -1.67
C ALA A 304 -5.95 -17.22 -0.61
N SER A 305 -6.02 -15.92 -0.30
CA SER A 305 -7.06 -15.37 0.58
C SER A 305 -8.46 -15.56 0.02
N GLY A 306 -8.65 -15.30 -1.28
CA GLY A 306 -9.93 -15.54 -1.95
C GLY A 306 -10.34 -17.01 -1.90
N LEU A 307 -9.41 -17.93 -2.24
CA LEU A 307 -9.66 -19.38 -2.16
C LEU A 307 -9.99 -19.83 -0.74
N ALA A 308 -9.31 -19.28 0.26
CA ALA A 308 -9.56 -19.61 1.67
C ALA A 308 -10.78 -18.87 2.27
N GLY A 309 -11.41 -17.95 1.54
CA GLY A 309 -12.54 -17.17 2.04
C GLY A 309 -12.14 -16.08 3.04
N SER A 310 -10.95 -15.53 2.89
CA SER A 310 -10.43 -14.42 3.68
C SER A 310 -10.42 -13.11 2.87
N ILE A 311 -9.92 -12.05 3.47
CA ILE A 311 -9.81 -10.72 2.88
C ILE A 311 -8.42 -10.48 2.27
N PRO A 312 -8.26 -9.51 1.35
CA PRO A 312 -7.00 -9.23 0.67
C PRO A 312 -5.83 -8.99 1.62
N VAL A 313 -4.63 -9.37 1.18
CA VAL A 313 -3.38 -9.15 1.91
C VAL A 313 -2.50 -8.11 1.22
N SER A 314 -1.73 -7.38 2.00
CA SER A 314 -0.79 -6.36 1.52
C SER A 314 0.52 -6.37 2.32
N ALA A 315 1.53 -5.66 1.82
CA ALA A 315 2.72 -5.38 2.61
C ALA A 315 2.36 -4.51 3.83
N ALA A 316 2.75 -4.96 5.01
CA ALA A 316 2.48 -4.23 6.24
C ALA A 316 3.54 -3.14 6.49
N PRO A 317 3.19 -1.84 6.51
CA PRO A 317 4.15 -0.76 6.82
C PRO A 317 4.81 -0.91 8.20
N MET A 318 4.15 -1.62 9.12
CA MET A 318 4.71 -1.96 10.42
C MET A 318 5.99 -2.80 10.31
N GLY A 319 6.11 -3.66 9.29
CA GLY A 319 7.31 -4.43 9.02
C GLY A 319 8.53 -3.54 8.76
N ILE A 320 8.37 -2.45 8.02
CA ILE A 320 9.43 -1.48 7.72
C ILE A 320 9.92 -0.83 9.01
N ARG A 321 9.00 -0.34 9.84
CA ARG A 321 9.33 0.24 11.16
C ARG A 321 9.99 -0.79 12.08
N PHE A 322 9.52 -2.02 12.06
CA PHE A 322 10.08 -3.11 12.84
C PHE A 322 11.53 -3.40 12.45
N ILE A 323 11.84 -3.51 11.15
CA ILE A 323 13.19 -3.69 10.64
C ILE A 323 14.09 -2.52 11.07
N SER A 324 13.61 -1.29 10.89
CA SER A 324 14.32 -0.07 11.27
C SER A 324 14.69 -0.03 12.76
N GLN A 325 13.75 -0.42 13.65
CA GLN A 325 13.94 -0.35 15.10
C GLN A 325 14.72 -1.55 15.68
N THR A 326 14.44 -2.76 15.19
CA THR A 326 15.15 -3.97 15.63
C THR A 326 16.53 -4.12 14.99
N LYS A 327 16.82 -3.31 13.95
CA LYS A 327 18.01 -3.40 13.12
C LYS A 327 18.20 -4.81 12.54
N CYS A 328 17.11 -5.54 12.30
CA CYS A 328 17.13 -6.91 11.82
C CYS A 328 16.27 -7.06 10.56
N ALA A 329 16.93 -7.12 9.39
CA ALA A 329 16.31 -7.36 8.10
C ALA A 329 16.42 -8.82 7.65
N SER A 330 16.92 -9.72 8.50
CA SER A 330 17.16 -11.11 8.14
C SER A 330 15.88 -11.82 7.68
N ARG A 331 15.88 -12.33 6.45
CA ARG A 331 14.73 -13.08 5.92
C ARG A 331 14.40 -14.35 6.68
N ARG A 332 15.37 -14.98 7.38
CA ARG A 332 15.10 -16.16 8.23
C ARG A 332 14.14 -15.84 9.37
N VAL A 333 14.15 -14.61 9.86
CA VAL A 333 13.16 -14.15 10.84
C VAL A 333 11.75 -14.20 10.24
N GLY A 334 11.57 -13.91 8.95
CA GLY A 334 10.28 -14.03 8.26
C GLY A 334 9.72 -15.47 8.29
N ALA A 335 10.56 -16.49 8.03
CA ALA A 335 10.13 -17.87 8.15
C ALA A 335 9.75 -18.22 9.59
N MET A 336 10.52 -17.73 10.56
CA MET A 336 10.24 -17.96 11.98
C MET A 336 8.96 -17.28 12.45
N VAL A 337 8.52 -16.16 11.83
CA VAL A 337 7.23 -15.50 12.11
C VAL A 337 6.04 -16.38 11.70
N ALA A 338 6.21 -17.18 10.65
CA ALA A 338 5.16 -18.11 10.21
C ALA A 338 4.80 -19.15 11.29
N VAL A 339 5.77 -19.59 12.09
CA VAL A 339 5.54 -20.62 13.11
C VAL A 339 4.55 -20.17 14.19
N PRO A 340 4.72 -19.02 14.88
CA PRO A 340 3.72 -18.53 15.83
C PRO A 340 2.33 -18.36 15.23
N PHE A 341 2.21 -17.91 13.97
CA PHE A 341 0.91 -17.78 13.32
C PHE A 341 0.24 -19.12 13.05
N LEU A 342 1.00 -20.13 12.57
CA LEU A 342 0.48 -21.49 12.39
C LEU A 342 0.07 -22.13 13.71
N VAL A 343 0.90 -21.97 14.75
CA VAL A 343 0.56 -22.44 16.10
C VAL A 343 -0.71 -21.76 16.59
N MET A 344 -0.82 -20.45 16.42
CA MET A 344 -2.01 -19.70 16.81
C MET A 344 -3.24 -20.12 16.01
N ALA A 345 -3.10 -20.38 14.70
CA ALA A 345 -4.19 -20.90 13.87
C ALA A 345 -4.74 -22.23 14.37
N MET A 346 -3.88 -23.08 14.95
CA MET A 346 -4.26 -24.38 15.54
C MET A 346 -4.87 -24.26 16.94
N LEU A 347 -4.86 -23.08 17.55
CA LEU A 347 -5.33 -22.83 18.92
C LEU A 347 -6.58 -21.94 18.92
N PRO A 348 -7.79 -22.48 18.63
CA PRO A 348 -9.05 -21.73 18.62
C PRO A 348 -9.26 -20.87 19.86
N LYS A 349 -8.91 -21.39 21.03
CA LYS A 349 -9.06 -20.67 22.30
C LYS A 349 -8.32 -19.35 22.35
N VAL A 350 -7.12 -19.27 21.73
CA VAL A 350 -6.27 -18.07 21.74
C VAL A 350 -6.90 -16.94 20.90
N TRP A 351 -7.30 -17.24 19.67
CA TRP A 351 -7.90 -16.20 18.83
C TRP A 351 -9.37 -15.92 19.21
N THR A 352 -10.11 -16.89 19.79
CA THR A 352 -11.42 -16.64 20.38
C THR A 352 -11.34 -15.68 21.56
N ALA A 353 -10.28 -15.73 22.37
CA ALA A 353 -10.05 -14.74 23.43
C ALA A 353 -9.94 -13.29 22.89
N VAL A 354 -9.40 -13.12 21.68
CA VAL A 354 -9.35 -11.82 21.01
C VAL A 354 -10.72 -11.46 20.42
N ILE A 355 -11.44 -12.42 19.87
CA ILE A 355 -12.80 -12.22 19.30
C ILE A 355 -13.81 -11.87 20.40
N ALA A 356 -13.65 -12.42 21.61
CA ALA A 356 -14.52 -12.15 22.76
C ALA A 356 -14.39 -10.71 23.31
N MET A 357 -13.44 -9.90 22.81
CA MET A 357 -13.30 -8.50 23.20
C MET A 357 -14.50 -7.66 22.74
N PRO A 358 -14.90 -6.63 23.51
CA PRO A 358 -15.95 -5.71 23.09
C PRO A 358 -15.62 -5.08 21.73
N ARG A 359 -16.61 -5.02 20.85
CA ARG A 359 -16.48 -4.43 19.49
C ARG A 359 -15.94 -3.00 19.52
N ALA A 360 -16.24 -2.26 20.58
CA ALA A 360 -15.73 -0.91 20.82
C ALA A 360 -14.19 -0.82 20.82
N LEU A 361 -13.49 -1.82 21.35
CA LEU A 361 -12.01 -1.89 21.31
C LEU A 361 -11.49 -2.09 19.89
N VAL A 362 -12.20 -2.84 19.07
CA VAL A 362 -11.87 -3.02 17.65
C VAL A 362 -11.94 -1.68 16.93
N VAL A 363 -12.98 -0.88 17.21
CA VAL A 363 -13.13 0.49 16.65
C VAL A 363 -11.97 1.40 17.04
N VAL A 364 -11.57 1.39 18.31
CA VAL A 364 -10.42 2.18 18.80
C VAL A 364 -9.12 1.75 18.13
N TYR A 365 -8.91 0.44 17.98
CA TYR A 365 -7.74 -0.09 17.29
C TYR A 365 -7.67 0.40 15.83
N PHE A 366 -8.80 0.40 15.12
CA PHE A 366 -8.89 0.93 13.76
C PHE A 366 -8.61 2.42 13.71
N ALA A 367 -9.24 3.20 14.56
CA ALA A 367 -9.02 4.64 14.64
C ALA A 367 -7.54 4.96 14.86
N PHE A 368 -6.88 4.22 15.76
CA PHE A 368 -5.45 4.39 16.05
C PHE A 368 -4.54 4.04 14.87
N ILE A 369 -4.88 3.00 14.07
CA ILE A 369 -4.08 2.63 12.89
C ILE A 369 -4.33 3.57 11.71
N LEU A 370 -5.57 4.00 11.50
CA LEU A 370 -5.94 4.82 10.35
C LEU A 370 -5.58 6.30 10.53
N ALA A 371 -5.62 6.83 11.74
CA ALA A 371 -5.32 8.24 12.01
C ALA A 371 -3.92 8.68 11.51
N PRO A 372 -2.82 7.97 11.77
CA PRO A 372 -1.51 8.32 11.21
C PRO A 372 -1.46 8.21 9.68
N LEU A 373 -2.24 7.29 9.09
CA LEU A 373 -2.33 7.14 7.64
C LEU A 373 -2.97 8.38 7.00
N VAL A 374 -4.11 8.82 7.56
CA VAL A 374 -4.81 10.05 7.11
C VAL A 374 -3.92 11.28 7.30
N TYR A 375 -3.27 11.41 8.47
CA TYR A 375 -2.35 12.52 8.75
C TYR A 375 -1.20 12.60 7.72
N ARG A 376 -0.57 11.47 7.38
CA ARG A 376 0.51 11.44 6.39
C ARG A 376 0.00 11.82 5.00
N ILE A 377 -1.17 11.34 4.61
CA ILE A 377 -1.80 11.72 3.34
C ILE A 377 -2.07 13.22 3.32
N ALA A 378 -2.66 13.78 4.38
CA ALA A 378 -2.92 15.21 4.47
C ALA A 378 -1.62 16.04 4.39
N LYS A 379 -0.54 15.58 5.05
CA LYS A 379 0.78 16.24 5.00
C LYS A 379 1.39 16.14 3.59
N SER A 380 1.38 14.96 2.96
CA SER A 380 1.97 14.75 1.64
C SER A 380 1.23 15.48 0.53
N GLN A 381 -0.08 15.66 0.68
CA GLN A 381 -0.91 16.34 -0.31
C GLN A 381 -0.94 17.88 -0.14
N ARG A 382 -0.34 18.43 0.92
CA ARG A 382 -0.39 19.87 1.19
C ARG A 382 0.15 20.70 0.02
N GLN A 383 1.25 20.30 -0.59
CA GLN A 383 1.80 20.94 -1.80
C GLN A 383 0.97 20.64 -3.05
N SER A 384 0.31 19.50 -3.11
CA SER A 384 -0.54 19.13 -4.23
C SER A 384 -1.82 19.97 -4.31
N PHE A 385 -2.29 20.55 -3.20
CA PHE A 385 -3.44 21.47 -3.18
C PHE A 385 -3.18 22.83 -3.83
N GLU A 386 -1.94 23.15 -4.18
CA GLU A 386 -1.63 24.37 -4.96
C GLU A 386 -2.10 24.24 -6.41
N GLN A 387 -2.29 23.04 -6.91
CA GLN A 387 -2.78 22.79 -8.27
C GLN A 387 -4.29 22.51 -8.28
N VAL A 388 -5.07 23.34 -9.00
CA VAL A 388 -6.53 23.19 -9.15
C VAL A 388 -6.92 21.77 -9.60
N ARG A 389 -6.15 21.17 -10.50
CA ARG A 389 -6.34 19.79 -10.96
C ARG A 389 -6.39 18.79 -9.78
N ASN A 390 -5.44 18.88 -8.85
CA ASN A 390 -5.37 17.97 -7.72
C ASN A 390 -6.49 18.23 -6.71
N ILE A 391 -6.91 19.50 -6.56
CA ILE A 391 -8.09 19.86 -5.75
C ILE A 391 -9.33 19.17 -6.31
N VAL A 392 -9.52 19.18 -7.62
CA VAL A 392 -10.66 18.53 -8.29
C VAL A 392 -10.56 17.01 -8.16
N LEU A 393 -9.36 16.41 -8.36
CA LEU A 393 -9.13 14.96 -8.25
C LEU A 393 -9.33 14.42 -6.82
N ILE A 394 -9.13 15.24 -5.80
CA ILE A 394 -9.35 14.84 -4.41
C ILE A 394 -10.75 15.24 -3.96
N GLY A 395 -11.09 16.51 -4.15
CA GLY A 395 -12.30 17.11 -3.58
C GLY A 395 -13.58 16.57 -4.18
N LEU A 396 -13.67 16.49 -5.50
CA LEU A 396 -14.92 16.08 -6.17
C LEU A 396 -15.28 14.60 -5.87
N PRO A 397 -14.37 13.62 -5.96
CA PRO A 397 -14.69 12.23 -5.61
C PRO A 397 -15.03 12.06 -4.14
N VAL A 398 -14.30 12.74 -3.24
CA VAL A 398 -14.55 12.68 -1.79
C VAL A 398 -15.89 13.30 -1.46
N LEU A 399 -16.22 14.45 -2.04
CA LEU A 399 -17.52 15.11 -1.85
C LEU A 399 -18.67 14.27 -2.40
N ALA A 400 -18.54 13.74 -3.61
CA ALA A 400 -19.53 12.85 -4.21
C ALA A 400 -19.73 11.58 -3.35
N GLY A 401 -18.62 10.96 -2.90
CA GLY A 401 -18.69 9.83 -2.00
C GLY A 401 -19.40 10.14 -0.69
N LEU A 402 -19.12 11.29 -0.09
CA LEU A 402 -19.74 11.73 1.16
C LEU A 402 -21.24 12.01 0.99
N ILE A 403 -21.63 12.72 -0.06
CA ILE A 403 -23.05 13.03 -0.37
C ILE A 403 -23.87 11.75 -0.51
N ILE A 404 -23.33 10.75 -1.18
CA ILE A 404 -23.99 9.46 -1.36
C ILE A 404 -24.01 8.65 -0.05
N GLU A 405 -22.93 8.65 0.73
CA GLU A 405 -22.84 7.92 2.00
C GLU A 405 -23.85 8.46 3.04
N ILE A 406 -24.16 9.78 2.98
CA ILE A 406 -25.18 10.41 3.83
C ILE A 406 -26.62 10.11 3.34
N GLY A 407 -26.77 9.52 2.14
CA GLY A 407 -28.09 9.20 1.59
C GLY A 407 -28.82 10.42 0.99
N PHE A 408 -28.08 11.45 0.56
CA PHE A 408 -28.68 12.68 0.01
C PHE A 408 -29.20 12.53 -1.42
N VAL A 409 -28.75 11.49 -2.13
CA VAL A 409 -29.13 11.22 -3.53
C VAL A 409 -29.60 9.78 -3.65
N ASP A 410 -30.83 9.61 -4.13
CA ASP A 410 -31.40 8.33 -4.51
C ASP A 410 -31.70 8.35 -6.01
N PHE A 411 -31.06 7.48 -6.79
CA PHE A 411 -31.16 7.45 -8.26
C PHE A 411 -32.19 6.43 -8.78
N GLY A 412 -33.07 5.89 -7.90
CA GLY A 412 -34.18 5.02 -8.28
C GLY A 412 -33.83 3.56 -8.55
N ASP A 413 -34.81 2.75 -8.97
CA ASP A 413 -34.90 1.29 -8.91
C ASP A 413 -34.01 0.46 -9.85
N ASN A 414 -33.01 1.02 -10.52
CA ASN A 414 -32.10 0.24 -11.37
C ASN A 414 -30.97 -0.38 -10.54
N ALA A 415 -30.90 -1.70 -10.49
CA ALA A 415 -29.94 -2.48 -9.67
C ALA A 415 -28.47 -2.03 -9.80
N PHE A 416 -28.04 -1.58 -10.96
CA PHE A 416 -26.68 -1.05 -11.17
C PHE A 416 -26.48 0.30 -10.47
N TRP A 417 -27.40 1.25 -10.67
CA TRP A 417 -27.36 2.58 -10.05
C TRP A 417 -27.63 2.50 -8.55
N GLU A 418 -28.53 1.64 -8.12
CA GLU A 418 -28.83 1.38 -6.72
C GLU A 418 -27.56 0.96 -5.94
N ALA A 419 -26.77 0.04 -6.47
CA ALA A 419 -25.52 -0.37 -5.83
C ALA A 419 -24.46 0.74 -5.83
N ALA A 420 -24.33 1.50 -6.91
CA ALA A 420 -23.39 2.62 -7.02
C ALA A 420 -23.79 3.80 -6.11
N THR A 421 -25.08 4.01 -5.89
CA THR A 421 -25.63 5.15 -5.12
C THR A 421 -25.84 4.82 -3.64
N ARG A 422 -25.94 3.56 -3.27
CA ARG A 422 -25.98 3.17 -1.85
C ARG A 422 -24.65 3.27 -1.13
N HIS A 423 -23.54 3.33 -1.89
CA HIS A 423 -22.20 3.29 -1.31
C HIS A 423 -21.31 4.38 -1.89
N GLY A 424 -21.08 5.41 -1.12
CA GLY A 424 -20.24 6.54 -1.50
C GLY A 424 -18.82 6.15 -1.91
N LEU A 425 -18.29 5.06 -1.35
CA LEU A 425 -16.99 4.50 -1.74
C LEU A 425 -16.95 4.09 -3.22
N LEU A 426 -18.01 3.43 -3.72
CA LEU A 426 -18.08 2.96 -5.10
C LEU A 426 -18.16 4.13 -6.08
N ALA A 427 -19.10 5.02 -5.85
CA ALA A 427 -19.30 6.18 -6.72
C ALA A 427 -18.10 7.13 -6.70
N GLY A 428 -17.54 7.42 -5.52
CA GLY A 428 -16.34 8.24 -5.38
C GLY A 428 -15.12 7.63 -6.07
N SER A 429 -14.91 6.31 -5.96
CA SER A 429 -13.78 5.65 -6.60
C SER A 429 -13.93 5.59 -8.13
N LEU A 430 -15.14 5.35 -8.64
CA LEU A 430 -15.42 5.37 -10.07
C LEU A 430 -15.22 6.77 -10.65
N LEU A 431 -15.77 7.80 -10.00
CA LEU A 431 -15.59 9.19 -10.41
C LEU A 431 -14.11 9.59 -10.42
N LEU A 432 -13.35 9.18 -9.40
CA LEU A 432 -11.90 9.42 -9.34
C LEU A 432 -11.17 8.83 -10.54
N VAL A 433 -11.48 7.58 -10.91
CA VAL A 433 -10.84 6.92 -12.06
C VAL A 433 -11.21 7.64 -13.36
N VAL A 434 -12.47 7.99 -13.54
CA VAL A 434 -12.93 8.73 -14.73
C VAL A 434 -12.22 10.09 -14.84
N LEU A 435 -12.15 10.85 -13.75
CA LEU A 435 -11.44 12.14 -13.72
C LEU A 435 -9.93 11.95 -13.96
N ALA A 436 -9.30 10.96 -13.34
CA ALA A 436 -7.89 10.68 -13.53
C ALA A 436 -7.59 10.35 -15.00
N LEU A 437 -8.41 9.54 -15.64
CA LEU A 437 -8.29 9.23 -17.07
C LEU A 437 -8.50 10.47 -17.95
N ALA A 438 -9.50 11.28 -17.65
CA ALA A 438 -9.80 12.50 -18.40
C ALA A 438 -8.64 13.51 -18.31
N PHE A 439 -8.13 13.76 -17.09
CA PHE A 439 -7.01 14.67 -16.92
C PHE A 439 -5.72 14.16 -17.55
N ASN A 440 -5.45 12.84 -17.44
CA ASN A 440 -4.26 12.26 -18.05
C ASN A 440 -4.33 12.20 -19.58
N ALA A 441 -5.53 12.09 -20.16
CA ALA A 441 -5.74 12.17 -21.61
C ALA A 441 -5.49 13.60 -22.14
N ALA A 442 -5.70 14.61 -21.30
CA ALA A 442 -5.48 16.01 -21.63
C ALA A 442 -4.01 16.47 -21.48
N GLU A 443 -3.14 15.66 -20.85
CA GLU A 443 -1.71 16.00 -20.70
C GLU A 443 -0.99 15.88 -22.04
N TYR A 444 -0.31 16.98 -22.43
CA TYR A 444 0.56 16.96 -23.60
C TYR A 444 1.91 16.35 -23.23
N ARG A 445 2.19 15.17 -23.77
CA ARG A 445 3.40 14.39 -23.52
C ARG A 445 4.04 13.97 -24.82
N ARG A 446 5.37 14.14 -24.90
CA ARG A 446 6.19 13.61 -25.99
C ARG A 446 7.40 12.88 -25.44
N HIS A 447 7.91 11.94 -26.20
CA HIS A 447 9.13 11.20 -25.86
C HIS A 447 10.02 11.12 -27.10
N LEU A 448 11.32 11.08 -26.81
CA LEU A 448 12.40 10.89 -27.76
C LEU A 448 13.24 9.70 -27.29
N GLU A 449 13.54 8.77 -28.17
CA GLU A 449 14.49 7.69 -27.91
C GLU A 449 15.73 7.92 -28.75
N THR A 450 16.90 7.92 -28.10
CA THR A 450 18.19 8.10 -28.73
C THR A 450 19.26 7.26 -28.02
N LYS A 451 20.46 7.22 -28.55
CA LYS A 451 21.59 6.61 -27.85
C LYS A 451 22.07 7.54 -26.73
N LEU A 452 22.55 6.96 -25.63
CA LEU A 452 23.18 7.73 -24.58
C LEU A 452 24.59 8.13 -25.01
N SER A 453 24.72 9.28 -25.63
CA SER A 453 25.98 9.83 -26.12
C SER A 453 25.88 11.35 -26.15
N VAL A 454 27.00 12.01 -25.94
CA VAL A 454 27.12 13.48 -26.07
C VAL A 454 26.73 13.95 -27.49
N THR A 455 26.92 13.12 -28.51
CA THR A 455 26.52 13.42 -29.90
C THR A 455 24.99 13.52 -30.07
N SER A 456 24.19 12.95 -29.15
CA SER A 456 22.74 13.02 -29.15
C SER A 456 22.18 14.36 -28.64
N LEU A 457 23.04 15.25 -28.11
CA LEU A 457 22.63 16.56 -27.59
C LEU A 457 21.89 17.40 -28.63
N GLY A 458 22.34 17.37 -29.90
CA GLY A 458 21.67 18.11 -30.99
C GLY A 458 20.22 17.68 -31.21
N VAL A 459 19.98 16.37 -31.19
CA VAL A 459 18.62 15.80 -31.37
C VAL A 459 17.75 16.09 -30.16
N ILE A 460 18.32 16.09 -28.96
CA ILE A 460 17.60 16.41 -27.72
C ILE A 460 17.21 17.90 -27.69
N ARG A 461 18.11 18.80 -28.09
CA ARG A 461 17.82 20.25 -28.22
C ARG A 461 16.71 20.52 -29.24
N GLU A 462 16.77 19.89 -30.40
CA GLU A 462 15.71 20.01 -31.42
C GLU A 462 14.35 19.53 -30.87
N PHE A 463 14.34 18.43 -30.14
CA PHE A 463 13.14 17.90 -29.46
C PHE A 463 12.60 18.90 -28.41
N MET A 464 13.47 19.52 -27.57
CA MET A 464 13.05 20.52 -26.57
C MET A 464 12.48 21.76 -27.23
N ARG A 465 13.13 22.23 -28.31
CA ARG A 465 12.71 23.39 -29.09
C ARG A 465 11.34 23.15 -29.76
N ASP A 466 11.14 22.00 -30.43
CA ASP A 466 9.83 21.63 -31.02
C ASP A 466 8.75 21.49 -29.95
N PHE A 467 9.11 20.98 -28.76
CA PHE A 467 8.18 20.86 -27.64
C PHE A 467 7.77 22.23 -27.08
N ALA A 468 8.72 23.17 -26.91
CA ALA A 468 8.47 24.54 -26.44
C ALA A 468 7.68 25.36 -27.46
N ALA A 469 8.03 25.28 -28.75
CA ALA A 469 7.37 25.99 -29.83
C ALA A 469 5.87 25.65 -29.97
N ARG A 470 5.52 24.36 -29.80
CA ARG A 470 4.12 23.91 -29.84
C ARG A 470 3.28 24.39 -28.66
N ARG A 471 3.89 24.91 -27.63
CA ARG A 471 3.23 25.45 -26.43
C ARG A 471 3.34 26.97 -26.35
N SER A 472 3.95 27.62 -27.36
CA SER A 472 4.18 29.06 -27.39
C SER A 472 4.86 29.62 -26.14
N TRP A 473 5.84 28.87 -25.63
CA TRP A 473 6.64 29.32 -24.48
C TRP A 473 7.72 30.30 -24.94
N ASN A 474 8.15 31.15 -24.01
CA ASN A 474 9.17 32.16 -24.30
C ASN A 474 10.56 31.57 -24.47
N GLU A 475 11.49 32.33 -25.09
CA GLU A 475 12.88 31.93 -25.32
C GLU A 475 13.62 31.61 -24.00
N ALA A 476 13.26 32.26 -22.89
CA ALA A 476 13.85 32.00 -21.58
C ALA A 476 13.50 30.60 -21.07
N THR A 477 12.26 30.14 -21.31
CA THR A 477 11.84 28.76 -20.97
C THR A 477 12.54 27.73 -21.86
N GLU A 478 12.66 28.01 -23.17
CA GLU A 478 13.40 27.15 -24.11
C GLU A 478 14.87 27.00 -23.68
N ALA A 479 15.53 28.11 -23.35
CA ALA A 479 16.92 28.08 -22.88
C ALA A 479 17.10 27.29 -21.57
N ARG A 480 16.13 27.37 -20.63
CA ARG A 480 16.15 26.56 -19.40
C ARG A 480 15.98 25.07 -19.69
N LEU A 481 15.07 24.71 -20.62
CA LEU A 481 14.87 23.31 -21.04
C LEU A 481 16.11 22.74 -21.70
N ASP A 482 16.78 23.52 -22.57
CA ASP A 482 18.03 23.14 -23.22
C ASP A 482 19.16 22.94 -22.20
N ALA A 483 19.32 23.86 -21.24
CA ALA A 483 20.33 23.76 -20.19
C ALA A 483 20.12 22.53 -19.29
N VAL A 484 18.87 22.26 -18.90
CA VAL A 484 18.52 21.05 -18.11
C VAL A 484 18.80 19.79 -18.92
N ALA A 485 18.50 19.79 -20.21
CA ALA A 485 18.74 18.63 -21.08
C ALA A 485 20.24 18.33 -21.26
N GLU A 486 21.04 19.37 -21.45
CA GLU A 486 22.49 19.27 -21.56
C GLU A 486 23.12 18.73 -20.28
N GLU A 487 22.78 19.33 -19.13
CA GLU A 487 23.33 18.92 -17.85
C GLU A 487 22.90 17.50 -17.45
N ALA A 488 21.63 17.14 -17.69
CA ALA A 488 21.16 15.79 -17.45
C ALA A 488 21.88 14.74 -18.31
N LEU A 489 22.18 15.08 -19.59
CA LEU A 489 22.92 14.22 -20.47
C LEU A 489 24.37 14.05 -20.00
N LEU A 490 25.03 15.15 -19.59
CA LEU A 490 26.39 15.12 -19.07
C LEU A 490 26.49 14.27 -17.81
N VAL A 491 25.59 14.45 -16.85
CA VAL A 491 25.52 13.64 -15.61
C VAL A 491 25.39 12.16 -15.93
N LEU A 492 24.54 11.80 -16.89
CA LEU A 492 24.30 10.40 -17.28
C LEU A 492 25.50 9.81 -18.05
N THR A 493 26.21 10.59 -18.87
CA THR A 493 27.38 10.12 -19.65
C THR A 493 28.64 10.04 -18.81
N GLU A 494 28.92 10.98 -17.92
CA GLU A 494 30.12 11.00 -17.07
C GLU A 494 30.23 9.76 -16.17
N ARG A 495 29.10 9.28 -15.67
CA ARG A 495 29.07 8.08 -14.82
C ARG A 495 29.34 6.77 -15.56
N ILE A 496 29.14 6.74 -16.84
CA ILE A 496 29.30 5.54 -17.68
C ILE A 496 30.71 5.48 -18.27
N ALA A 497 31.38 6.60 -18.41
CA ALA A 497 32.76 6.74 -18.97
C ALA A 497 33.81 5.85 -18.29
N GLY A 498 33.49 5.14 -17.20
CA GLY A 498 34.40 4.19 -16.53
C GLY A 498 34.01 2.72 -16.67
N THR A 499 32.87 2.38 -17.30
CA THR A 499 32.34 1.00 -17.29
C THR A 499 32.50 0.24 -18.60
N GLY A 500 33.01 0.87 -19.69
CA GLY A 500 33.21 0.22 -20.99
C GLY A 500 31.94 -0.13 -21.78
N ASP A 501 30.79 0.29 -21.33
CA ASP A 501 29.45 -0.12 -21.82
C ASP A 501 28.73 1.01 -22.60
N GLU A 502 29.51 2.01 -23.08
CA GLU A 502 28.96 3.25 -23.67
C GLU A 502 28.11 3.03 -24.93
N ASP A 503 28.47 2.05 -25.76
CA ASP A 503 27.82 1.83 -27.07
C ASP A 503 26.46 1.09 -26.98
N TYR A 504 26.12 0.54 -25.83
CA TYR A 504 24.95 -0.33 -25.68
C TYR A 504 23.81 0.28 -24.85
N ARG A 505 23.86 1.60 -24.52
CA ARG A 505 22.81 2.22 -23.72
C ARG A 505 21.91 3.14 -24.53
N ARG A 506 20.60 2.99 -24.30
CA ARG A 506 19.56 3.87 -24.84
C ARG A 506 19.22 4.94 -23.81
N LEU A 507 18.98 6.16 -24.30
CA LEU A 507 18.42 7.27 -23.57
C LEU A 507 17.00 7.53 -24.06
N ARG A 508 16.05 7.55 -23.15
CA ARG A 508 14.68 8.01 -23.39
C ARG A 508 14.46 9.30 -22.66
N VAL A 509 14.15 10.34 -23.42
CA VAL A 509 13.78 11.66 -22.92
C VAL A 509 12.29 11.81 -23.03
N THR A 510 11.61 12.13 -21.93
CA THR A 510 10.16 12.36 -21.91
C THR A 510 9.89 13.75 -21.39
N ALA A 511 9.18 14.56 -22.16
CA ALA A 511 8.71 15.89 -21.75
C ALA A 511 7.18 15.85 -21.54
N THR A 512 6.73 16.28 -20.38
CA THR A 512 5.31 16.34 -20.01
C THR A 512 4.97 17.73 -19.53
N ALA A 513 4.05 18.40 -20.23
CA ALA A 513 3.57 19.72 -19.82
C ALA A 513 2.47 19.60 -18.76
N ARG A 514 2.68 20.20 -17.58
CA ARG A 514 1.75 20.21 -16.45
C ARG A 514 1.46 21.65 -16.01
N GLY A 515 0.40 22.24 -16.54
CA GLY A 515 0.03 23.63 -16.21
C GLY A 515 1.16 24.62 -16.56
N SER A 516 1.72 25.31 -15.55
CA SER A 516 2.83 26.27 -15.67
C SER A 516 4.21 25.62 -15.44
N ALA A 517 4.35 24.32 -15.59
CA ALA A 517 5.62 23.61 -15.42
C ALA A 517 5.78 22.50 -16.45
N VAL A 518 7.03 22.16 -16.76
CA VAL A 518 7.40 21.01 -17.58
C VAL A 518 8.14 20.02 -16.72
N GLU A 519 7.70 18.79 -16.74
CA GLU A 519 8.43 17.67 -16.18
C GLU A 519 9.24 17.00 -17.30
N LEU A 520 10.55 17.03 -17.17
CA LEU A 520 11.51 16.35 -18.04
C LEU A 520 12.00 15.09 -17.33
N GLU A 521 11.92 13.96 -17.99
CA GLU A 521 12.41 12.69 -17.50
C GLU A 521 13.44 12.13 -18.48
N PHE A 522 14.65 11.95 -18.02
CA PHE A 522 15.76 11.34 -18.74
C PHE A 522 16.02 9.95 -18.16
N ALA A 523 15.75 8.92 -18.93
CA ALA A 523 15.95 7.54 -18.49
C ALA A 523 16.97 6.85 -19.38
N SER A 524 18.06 6.36 -18.78
CA SER A 524 19.09 5.57 -19.47
C SER A 524 19.04 4.11 -19.02
N GLY A 525 19.26 3.19 -19.96
CA GLY A 525 19.32 1.76 -19.68
C GLY A 525 19.95 0.97 -20.83
N PRO A 526 20.36 -0.32 -20.60
CA PRO A 526 20.94 -1.16 -21.62
C PRO A 526 19.96 -1.44 -22.75
N THR A 527 20.49 -1.57 -23.97
CA THR A 527 19.69 -1.76 -25.20
C THR A 527 18.88 -3.06 -25.19
N GLU A 528 19.35 -4.09 -24.50
CA GLU A 528 18.69 -5.40 -24.37
C GLU A 528 17.64 -5.46 -23.24
N ALA A 529 17.45 -4.37 -22.50
CA ALA A 529 16.44 -4.34 -21.45
C ALA A 529 15.04 -4.33 -22.07
N GLU A 530 14.40 -5.50 -22.08
CA GLU A 530 12.96 -5.60 -22.36
C GLU A 530 12.20 -4.60 -21.50
N ASN A 531 11.49 -3.67 -22.16
CA ASN A 531 10.60 -2.69 -21.56
C ASN A 531 11.22 -1.66 -20.59
N LEU A 532 11.98 -0.71 -21.15
CA LEU A 532 12.34 0.52 -20.44
C LEU A 532 11.07 1.25 -19.91
N GLU A 533 9.93 1.14 -20.60
CA GLU A 533 8.63 1.68 -20.16
C GLU A 533 8.13 1.06 -18.86
N ASP A 534 8.25 -0.26 -18.70
CA ASP A 534 7.84 -0.95 -17.47
C ASP A 534 8.72 -0.53 -16.29
N ARG A 535 10.02 -0.33 -16.53
CA ARG A 535 10.96 0.18 -15.53
C ARG A 535 10.65 1.62 -15.13
N ILE A 536 10.38 2.49 -16.09
CA ILE A 536 10.01 3.89 -15.84
C ILE A 536 8.68 3.99 -15.11
N ALA A 537 7.68 3.17 -15.45
CA ALA A 537 6.40 3.14 -14.77
C ALA A 537 6.52 2.74 -13.30
N LEU A 538 7.40 1.78 -13.01
CA LEU A 538 7.71 1.35 -11.65
C LEU A 538 8.33 2.47 -10.81
N LEU A 539 9.07 3.38 -11.46
CA LEU A 539 9.78 4.49 -10.84
C LEU A 539 8.92 5.71 -10.55
N ALA A 540 7.91 5.94 -11.37
CA ALA A 540 6.97 7.04 -11.19
C ALA A 540 5.96 6.81 -10.05
N ALA A 541 6.00 5.65 -9.38
CA ALA A 541 5.16 5.39 -8.21
C ALA A 541 5.54 6.34 -7.05
N PRO A 542 4.53 6.86 -6.32
CA PRO A 542 4.72 7.94 -5.38
C PRO A 542 5.61 7.56 -4.21
N GLU A 543 6.61 8.36 -3.97
CA GLU A 543 7.41 8.38 -2.75
C GLU A 543 6.62 9.08 -1.65
N SER A 544 5.85 8.35 -0.89
CA SER A 544 5.12 8.97 0.22
C SER A 544 5.96 9.24 1.48
N ASP A 545 7.22 8.78 1.54
CA ASP A 545 8.05 8.89 2.77
C ASP A 545 9.56 9.15 2.52
N MET A 546 10.00 9.49 1.30
CA MET A 546 11.45 9.64 1.01
C MET A 546 12.03 11.05 1.21
N SER A 547 11.23 12.05 1.53
CA SER A 547 11.69 13.44 1.72
C SER A 547 12.59 13.68 2.95
N GLU A 548 12.76 12.70 3.84
CA GLU A 548 13.66 12.81 5.00
C GLU A 548 14.98 12.02 4.88
N LEU A 549 15.21 11.34 3.73
CA LEU A 549 16.44 10.58 3.45
C LEU A 549 17.14 11.03 2.17
N GLU A 550 17.02 12.30 1.80
CA GLU A 550 17.89 12.91 0.80
C GLU A 550 19.31 12.98 1.37
N ILE A 551 20.07 11.94 1.07
CA ILE A 551 21.51 11.96 1.23
C ILE A 551 22.05 12.93 0.18
N GLU A 552 22.58 14.07 0.66
CA GLU A 552 23.44 14.97 -0.11
C GLU A 552 24.45 14.16 -0.92
N ARG A 553 24.24 14.07 -2.21
CA ARG A 553 25.23 13.55 -3.13
C ARG A 553 25.24 14.31 -4.44
N ASP A 554 26.38 14.91 -4.65
CA ASP A 554 27.07 15.32 -5.87
C ASP A 554 26.99 16.78 -6.32
N VAL A 555 28.19 17.33 -6.44
CA VAL A 555 28.51 18.69 -6.93
C VAL A 555 27.99 18.92 -8.36
N SER A 556 27.90 17.86 -9.19
CA SER A 556 27.43 17.90 -10.57
C SER A 556 25.91 18.15 -10.71
N LEU A 557 25.10 17.82 -9.69
CA LEU A 557 23.68 18.11 -9.68
C LEU A 557 23.34 19.57 -9.30
N ARG A 558 24.32 20.36 -8.84
CA ARG A 558 24.09 21.76 -8.45
C ARG A 558 23.68 22.64 -9.61
N LEU A 559 24.20 22.40 -10.82
CA LEU A 559 23.80 23.14 -12.02
C LEU A 559 22.38 22.78 -12.45
N LEU A 560 21.99 21.52 -12.39
CA LEU A 560 20.62 21.10 -12.62
C LEU A 560 19.63 21.79 -11.65
N HIS A 561 19.98 21.92 -10.37
CA HIS A 561 19.18 22.63 -9.39
C HIS A 561 19.11 24.16 -9.62
N HIS A 562 20.01 24.71 -10.40
CA HIS A 562 19.98 26.13 -10.76
C HIS A 562 18.93 26.41 -11.86
N TYR A 563 18.80 25.51 -12.84
CA TYR A 563 17.90 25.68 -13.98
C TYR A 563 16.52 25.05 -13.77
N ALA A 564 16.39 24.07 -12.89
CA ALA A 564 15.13 23.38 -12.59
C ALA A 564 14.60 23.74 -11.21
N THR A 565 13.28 23.83 -11.08
CA THR A 565 12.59 24.09 -9.80
C THR A 565 12.74 22.93 -8.84
N SER A 566 12.84 21.71 -9.35
CA SER A 566 13.16 20.51 -8.57
C SER A 566 13.86 19.49 -9.46
N VAL A 567 14.82 18.78 -8.89
CA VAL A 567 15.55 17.71 -9.56
C VAL A 567 15.52 16.48 -8.67
N ASN A 568 15.20 15.35 -9.26
CA ASN A 568 15.22 14.06 -8.58
C ASN A 568 16.04 13.09 -9.43
N HIS A 569 17.11 12.57 -8.87
CA HIS A 569 17.99 11.61 -9.52
C HIS A 569 17.83 10.24 -8.85
N ARG A 570 17.51 9.23 -9.64
CA ARG A 570 17.28 7.85 -9.19
C ARG A 570 18.16 6.90 -9.97
N GLN A 571 18.87 6.07 -9.26
CA GLN A 571 19.72 5.05 -9.86
C GLN A 571 19.17 3.65 -9.57
N TYR A 572 19.07 2.82 -10.60
CA TYR A 572 18.51 1.49 -10.53
C TYR A 572 19.40 0.51 -11.28
N HIS A 573 19.91 -0.47 -10.61
CA HIS A 573 20.80 -1.56 -11.05
C HIS A 573 21.51 -1.39 -12.41
N GLU A 574 20.79 -1.14 -13.49
CA GLU A 574 21.27 -0.92 -14.85
C GLU A 574 20.62 0.29 -15.54
N ALA A 575 19.72 0.98 -14.86
CA ALA A 575 19.03 2.16 -15.38
C ALA A 575 19.21 3.35 -14.45
N GLU A 576 19.40 4.53 -15.02
CA GLU A 576 19.45 5.81 -14.31
C GLU A 576 18.36 6.71 -14.84
N ILE A 577 17.71 7.43 -13.91
CA ILE A 577 16.64 8.36 -14.26
C ILE A 577 16.86 9.67 -13.55
N ILE A 578 16.89 10.74 -14.33
CA ILE A 578 16.86 12.12 -13.84
C ILE A 578 15.49 12.69 -14.19
N THR A 579 14.77 13.17 -13.19
CA THR A 579 13.53 13.89 -13.37
C THR A 579 13.75 15.35 -12.94
N ALA A 580 13.55 16.29 -13.84
CA ALA A 580 13.67 17.71 -13.59
C ALA A 580 12.34 18.41 -13.87
N VAL A 581 11.92 19.30 -12.99
CA VAL A 581 10.74 20.14 -13.18
C VAL A 581 11.18 21.57 -13.46
N VAL A 582 10.79 22.11 -14.59
CA VAL A 582 11.11 23.47 -15.04
C VAL A 582 9.83 24.30 -15.03
N GLY A 583 9.83 25.45 -14.35
CA GLY A 583 8.73 26.40 -14.40
C GLY A 583 8.69 27.09 -15.78
N THR A 584 7.47 27.22 -16.35
CA THR A 584 7.27 27.83 -17.65
C THR A 584 6.67 29.21 -17.50
N GLU A 585 7.15 30.16 -18.32
CA GLU A 585 6.55 31.47 -18.50
C GLU A 585 6.01 31.53 -19.93
N THR A 586 4.73 31.86 -20.10
CA THR A 586 4.13 32.12 -21.42
C THR A 586 4.62 33.46 -21.96
N GLY A 587 4.97 33.46 -23.23
CA GLY A 587 5.41 34.69 -23.91
C GLY A 587 4.23 35.60 -24.28
N ASP A 588 3.53 36.14 -23.28
CA ASP A 588 2.63 37.27 -23.41
C ASP A 588 3.21 38.40 -22.55
N ASP A 589 4.03 39.19 -23.22
CA ASP A 589 3.99 40.67 -23.32
C ASP A 589 5.12 41.18 -24.19
#